data_a5c586b87ad430cc5e354813415bb95e
#
_entry.id   a5c586b87ad430cc5e354813415bb95e
#
_cell.length_a   1.000
_cell.length_b   1.000
_cell.length_c   1.000
_cell.angle_alpha   90.00
_cell.angle_beta   90.00
_cell.angle_gamma   90.00
#
_symmetry.space_group_name_H-M   'P 1'
#
loop_
_entity.id
_entity.type
_entity.pdbx_description
1 polymer ?
#
loop_
_entity_poly.entity_id
_entity_poly.type
_entity_poly.pdbx_seq_one_letter_code
_entity_poly.pdbx_strand_id
1 'polypeptide(L)'
;MAKKRHILCPFCFNGFNNSEVEYQCENMERDSNGEYRCERDIDYNFNTHWKVEGTQVRHIFTPKKGFFSSFTGPSLEQEKSDRCGYPSRRFGCPHCHNWVPSNMIEEGSEIISVVGGPASGKTNYIVALMHQLRKYGHKLRLQVTPQQVYRDNHPEESTQNLFKNKDNQLFKDYQVLNKTAVEDTTQRIPWIFQLKHLDTKKTIYLVFYDTAGENFNDESSVSNNVKYLQYSEGVIVVLDTLSLNKIQEIIKSKGLSDLSDISTPIEDTGTTLNNFISNKAKELHKKPFAFVFSKFDTVLNNARDMGFSTDAFFDGSSFADSSYINSGKFDVQKIDEISDTIKGALCEYWNDGNEADFVSGAEANWGDNHKFFGVSSFGCMPSDAGELEEVKPYRVMDPLVWILYKLGGFDIQTINEPKKK
;
A
#
# COMPACT_ATOMS: atom_id res chain seq x y z
N MET A 1 31.30 -1.95 -7.89
CA MET A 1 31.25 -1.28 -6.55
C MET A 1 29.85 -0.70 -6.37
N ALA A 2 29.16 -1.06 -5.30
CA ALA A 2 27.81 -0.57 -5.05
C ALA A 2 27.86 0.94 -4.70
N LYS A 3 27.01 1.74 -5.35
CA LYS A 3 26.86 3.15 -5.05
C LYS A 3 26.28 3.30 -3.64
N LYS A 4 26.77 4.27 -2.85
CA LYS A 4 26.17 4.61 -1.55
C LYS A 4 24.71 5.01 -1.77
N ARG A 5 23.78 4.37 -1.07
CA ARG A 5 22.33 4.58 -1.19
C ARG A 5 21.69 4.74 0.19
N HIS A 6 20.74 5.61 0.25
CA HIS A 6 19.86 5.73 1.42
C HIS A 6 18.73 4.70 1.30
N ILE A 7 18.50 3.96 2.37
CA ILE A 7 17.50 2.91 2.47
C ILE A 7 16.47 3.32 3.54
N LEU A 8 15.22 3.26 3.21
CA LEU A 8 14.13 3.37 4.17
C LEU A 8 13.70 1.95 4.56
N CYS A 9 13.77 1.65 5.85
CA CYS A 9 13.30 0.35 6.33
C CYS A 9 11.78 0.23 6.19
N PRO A 10 11.25 -0.81 5.53
CA PRO A 10 9.81 -0.97 5.38
C PRO A 10 9.08 -1.36 6.68
N PHE A 11 9.81 -1.65 7.77
CA PHE A 11 9.26 -2.01 9.07
C PHE A 11 9.23 -0.85 10.05
N CYS A 12 10.36 -0.22 10.33
CA CYS A 12 10.45 0.83 11.35
C CYS A 12 10.49 2.25 10.77
N PHE A 13 10.53 2.40 9.45
CA PHE A 13 10.62 3.67 8.71
C PHE A 13 11.81 4.56 9.12
N ASN A 14 12.83 3.98 9.75
CA ASN A 14 14.10 4.66 9.95
C ASN A 14 14.96 4.51 8.69
N GLY A 15 15.60 5.61 8.32
CA GLY A 15 16.54 5.64 7.20
C GLY A 15 17.93 5.19 7.64
N PHE A 16 18.63 4.47 6.77
CA PHE A 16 20.04 4.10 6.94
C PHE A 16 20.72 4.00 5.57
N ASN A 17 22.03 3.97 5.55
CA ASN A 17 22.75 3.75 4.30
C ASN A 17 23.01 2.27 4.09
N ASN A 18 23.09 1.84 2.83
CA ASN A 18 23.44 0.44 2.52
C ASN A 18 24.80 -0.01 3.09
N SER A 19 25.67 0.93 3.52
CA SER A 19 26.92 0.64 4.24
C SER A 19 26.74 0.34 5.73
N GLU A 20 25.54 0.56 6.26
CA GLU A 20 25.19 0.35 7.67
C GLU A 20 24.36 -0.91 7.86
N VAL A 21 24.06 -1.61 6.75
CA VAL A 21 23.29 -2.85 6.78
C VAL A 21 23.99 -3.90 7.65
N GLU A 22 23.21 -4.62 8.42
CA GLU A 22 23.66 -5.78 9.18
C GLU A 22 23.26 -7.06 8.47
N TYR A 23 23.90 -8.17 8.83
CA TYR A 23 23.58 -9.48 8.28
C TYR A 23 22.91 -10.33 9.35
N GLN A 24 22.00 -11.17 8.91
CA GLN A 24 21.37 -12.20 9.73
C GLN A 24 21.88 -13.57 9.27
N CYS A 25 22.31 -14.40 10.20
CA CYS A 25 22.80 -15.75 9.89
C CYS A 25 21.66 -16.60 9.26
N GLU A 26 21.94 -17.18 8.10
CA GLU A 26 20.97 -18.04 7.40
C GLU A 26 21.10 -19.52 7.78
N ASN A 27 21.99 -19.89 8.70
CA ASN A 27 22.10 -21.27 9.16
C ASN A 27 20.86 -21.70 9.95
N MET A 28 20.14 -22.67 9.39
CA MET A 28 18.93 -23.28 9.98
C MET A 28 19.19 -24.71 10.45
N GLU A 29 20.44 -25.20 10.33
CA GLU A 29 20.78 -26.54 10.79
C GLU A 29 20.58 -26.66 12.30
N ARG A 30 20.08 -27.82 12.69
CA ARG A 30 19.91 -28.19 14.11
C ARG A 30 20.91 -29.28 14.47
N ASP A 31 21.33 -29.29 15.71
CA ASP A 31 22.14 -30.35 16.28
C ASP A 31 21.28 -31.57 16.65
N SER A 32 21.93 -32.58 17.27
CA SER A 32 21.27 -33.81 17.73
C SER A 32 20.23 -33.58 18.82
N ASN A 33 20.26 -32.45 19.51
CA ASN A 33 19.33 -32.08 20.58
C ASN A 33 18.16 -31.22 20.04
N GLY A 34 18.16 -30.90 18.72
CA GLY A 34 17.16 -30.06 18.08
C GLY A 34 17.42 -28.56 18.21
N GLU A 35 18.55 -28.17 18.81
CA GLU A 35 18.94 -26.76 18.92
C GLU A 35 19.61 -26.24 17.63
N TYR A 36 19.44 -24.96 17.35
CA TYR A 36 20.09 -24.37 16.18
C TYR A 36 21.60 -24.35 16.32
N ARG A 37 22.36 -24.86 15.33
CA ARG A 37 23.82 -24.83 15.31
C ARG A 37 24.39 -23.40 15.38
N CYS A 38 23.69 -22.42 14.84
CA CYS A 38 23.93 -21.03 15.13
C CYS A 38 22.93 -20.56 16.16
N GLU A 39 23.36 -20.42 17.39
CA GLU A 39 22.52 -20.02 18.52
C GLU A 39 21.80 -18.71 18.20
N ARG A 40 20.53 -18.64 18.56
CA ARG A 40 19.71 -17.45 18.38
C ARG A 40 19.87 -16.52 19.57
N ASP A 41 19.74 -15.22 19.30
CA ASP A 41 19.91 -14.17 20.30
C ASP A 41 18.57 -13.57 20.70
N ILE A 42 18.42 -13.24 21.98
CA ILE A 42 17.36 -12.34 22.43
C ILE A 42 17.78 -10.93 21.98
N ASP A 43 17.00 -10.36 21.08
CA ASP A 43 17.36 -9.10 20.42
C ASP A 43 16.54 -7.92 20.95
N TYR A 44 17.24 -6.95 21.53
CA TYR A 44 16.59 -5.79 22.12
C TYR A 44 15.90 -4.90 21.10
N ASN A 45 16.53 -4.62 19.95
CA ASN A 45 15.99 -3.74 18.92
C ASN A 45 14.74 -4.34 18.26
N PHE A 46 14.79 -5.66 17.98
CA PHE A 46 13.64 -6.38 17.46
C PHE A 46 12.48 -6.41 18.47
N ASN A 47 12.76 -6.78 19.72
CA ASN A 47 11.75 -6.87 20.75
C ASN A 47 11.10 -5.50 21.06
N THR A 48 11.89 -4.43 21.10
CA THR A 48 11.39 -3.08 21.29
C THR A 48 10.50 -2.63 20.13
N HIS A 49 10.90 -2.93 18.88
CA HIS A 49 10.11 -2.58 17.71
C HIS A 49 8.73 -3.26 17.72
N TRP A 50 8.71 -4.56 18.01
CA TRP A 50 7.47 -5.34 18.00
C TRP A 50 6.71 -5.31 19.34
N LYS A 51 7.24 -4.62 20.36
CA LYS A 51 6.67 -4.59 21.72
C LYS A 51 6.46 -6.00 22.31
N VAL A 52 7.43 -6.87 22.07
CA VAL A 52 7.46 -8.26 22.57
C VAL A 52 8.65 -8.45 23.51
N GLU A 53 8.61 -9.50 24.33
CA GLU A 53 9.70 -9.83 25.26
C GLU A 53 10.26 -11.21 24.96
N GLY A 54 11.58 -11.35 25.12
CA GLY A 54 12.28 -12.62 25.05
C GLY A 54 12.28 -13.32 23.69
N THR A 55 11.86 -12.64 22.62
CA THR A 55 11.87 -13.24 21.28
C THR A 55 13.29 -13.44 20.80
N GLN A 56 13.62 -14.67 20.47
CA GLN A 56 14.91 -15.05 19.90
C GLN A 56 14.90 -14.86 18.37
N VAL A 57 15.89 -14.14 17.86
CA VAL A 57 16.08 -13.92 16.43
C VAL A 57 17.36 -14.59 15.94
N ARG A 58 17.55 -14.62 14.63
CA ARG A 58 18.81 -15.09 14.03
C ARG A 58 19.97 -14.25 14.51
N HIS A 59 21.12 -14.89 14.69
CA HIS A 59 22.35 -14.17 15.03
C HIS A 59 22.62 -13.05 14.01
N ILE A 60 22.78 -11.83 14.52
CA ILE A 60 23.01 -10.62 13.76
C ILE A 60 24.49 -10.30 13.84
N PHE A 61 25.10 -9.97 12.69
CA PHE A 61 26.52 -9.64 12.63
C PHE A 61 26.79 -8.54 11.61
N THR A 62 27.82 -7.76 11.88
CA THR A 62 28.28 -6.71 10.98
C THR A 62 29.32 -7.27 10.02
N PRO A 63 29.26 -6.98 8.72
CA PRO A 63 30.26 -7.45 7.77
C PRO A 63 31.63 -6.91 8.11
N LYS A 64 32.67 -7.71 7.91
CA LYS A 64 34.07 -7.28 8.12
C LYS A 64 34.39 -6.15 7.13
N LYS A 65 34.59 -4.95 7.66
CA LYS A 65 34.98 -3.79 6.84
C LYS A 65 36.40 -3.99 6.31
N GLY A 66 36.54 -4.14 5.00
CA GLY A 66 37.84 -4.09 4.35
C GLY A 66 38.44 -2.70 4.48
N PHE A 67 39.79 -2.58 4.41
CA PHE A 67 40.56 -1.32 4.62
C PHE A 67 40.10 -0.16 3.71
N PHE A 68 39.43 -0.46 2.59
CA PHE A 68 38.90 0.52 1.62
C PHE A 68 37.37 0.68 1.62
N SER A 69 36.64 0.03 2.54
CA SER A 69 35.18 0.03 2.55
C SER A 69 34.55 1.40 2.82
N SER A 70 35.29 2.34 3.40
CA SER A 70 34.85 3.72 3.60
C SER A 70 34.72 4.53 2.31
N PHE A 71 35.45 4.13 1.24
CA PHE A 71 35.45 4.80 -0.07
C PHE A 71 34.64 4.05 -1.13
N THR A 72 34.51 2.76 -0.97
CA THR A 72 33.75 1.90 -1.88
C THR A 72 32.52 1.41 -1.12
N GLY A 73 31.34 1.75 -1.45
CA GLY A 73 30.15 1.24 -0.77
C GLY A 73 30.27 -0.26 -0.40
N PRO A 74 29.39 -0.81 0.42
CA PRO A 74 29.54 -2.18 0.94
C PRO A 74 29.59 -3.18 -0.19
N SER A 75 30.38 -4.23 -0.02
CA SER A 75 30.13 -5.46 -0.76
C SER A 75 28.80 -6.00 -0.26
N LEU A 76 27.78 -5.98 -1.11
CA LEU A 76 26.49 -6.64 -0.83
C LEU A 76 26.58 -8.13 -1.21
N GLU A 77 27.75 -8.70 -1.10
CA GLU A 77 28.03 -10.10 -1.33
C GLU A 77 27.68 -10.93 -0.09
N GLN A 78 27.77 -12.22 -0.26
CA GLN A 78 27.59 -13.17 0.83
C GLN A 78 28.71 -13.02 1.86
N GLU A 79 28.34 -12.85 3.11
CA GLU A 79 29.29 -12.76 4.23
C GLU A 79 29.20 -13.99 5.12
N LYS A 80 30.31 -14.38 5.75
CA LYS A 80 30.34 -15.50 6.68
C LYS A 80 29.98 -15.02 8.08
N SER A 81 28.98 -15.69 8.69
CA SER A 81 28.64 -15.45 10.09
C SER A 81 29.90 -15.59 10.97
N ASP A 82 30.14 -14.60 11.81
CA ASP A 82 31.29 -14.56 12.74
C ASP A 82 31.19 -15.63 13.83
N ARG A 83 29.98 -16.14 14.11
CA ARG A 83 29.71 -17.18 15.12
C ARG A 83 29.88 -18.60 14.57
N CYS A 84 29.28 -18.91 13.41
CA CYS A 84 29.25 -20.27 12.87
C CYS A 84 29.90 -20.46 11.51
N GLY A 85 30.40 -19.38 10.91
CA GLY A 85 31.05 -19.40 9.58
C GLY A 85 30.11 -19.67 8.40
N TYR A 86 28.79 -19.78 8.64
CA TYR A 86 27.82 -20.03 7.59
C TYR A 86 27.70 -18.82 6.65
N PRO A 87 27.75 -19.02 5.34
CA PRO A 87 27.62 -17.94 4.38
C PRO A 87 26.18 -17.42 4.33
N SER A 88 25.99 -16.11 4.53
CA SER A 88 24.68 -15.48 4.64
C SER A 88 24.60 -14.22 3.79
N ARG A 89 23.45 -13.98 3.15
CA ARG A 89 23.11 -12.78 2.38
C ARG A 89 21.77 -12.18 2.79
N ARG A 90 21.33 -12.48 3.99
CA ARG A 90 20.10 -11.95 4.57
C ARG A 90 20.40 -10.64 5.29
N PHE A 91 19.86 -9.54 4.78
CA PHE A 91 20.14 -8.20 5.29
C PHE A 91 19.15 -7.79 6.37
N GLY A 92 19.67 -7.28 7.48
CA GLY A 92 18.90 -6.71 8.59
C GLY A 92 18.97 -5.19 8.61
N CYS A 93 17.87 -4.58 9.04
CA CYS A 93 17.85 -3.15 9.34
C CYS A 93 18.66 -2.88 10.62
N PRO A 94 19.62 -1.92 10.66
CA PRO A 94 20.41 -1.65 11.86
C PRO A 94 19.61 -1.06 13.03
N HIS A 95 18.37 -0.66 12.81
CA HIS A 95 17.53 -0.07 13.85
C HIS A 95 16.54 -1.05 14.50
N CYS A 96 15.93 -1.93 13.71
CA CYS A 96 14.88 -2.84 14.21
C CYS A 96 15.18 -4.32 13.94
N HIS A 97 16.31 -4.60 13.33
CA HIS A 97 16.81 -5.93 12.98
C HIS A 97 15.84 -6.82 12.18
N ASN A 98 14.79 -6.23 11.61
CA ASN A 98 13.94 -6.95 10.67
C ASN A 98 14.66 -7.19 9.35
N TRP A 99 14.32 -8.28 8.70
CA TRP A 99 14.86 -8.64 7.40
C TRP A 99 14.37 -7.70 6.30
N VAL A 100 15.28 -7.02 5.65
CA VAL A 100 15.00 -6.12 4.52
C VAL A 100 15.31 -6.83 3.20
N PRO A 101 14.42 -6.78 2.19
CA PRO A 101 14.67 -7.39 0.88
C PRO A 101 15.98 -6.91 0.26
N SER A 102 16.76 -7.83 -0.30
CA SER A 102 18.06 -7.50 -0.91
C SER A 102 17.95 -6.46 -2.03
N ASN A 103 16.87 -6.53 -2.84
CA ASN A 103 16.64 -5.54 -3.89
C ASN A 103 16.50 -4.11 -3.34
N MET A 104 15.88 -3.93 -2.15
CA MET A 104 15.79 -2.60 -1.52
C MET A 104 17.16 -2.08 -1.11
N ILE A 105 18.03 -2.97 -0.64
CA ILE A 105 19.41 -2.60 -0.29
C ILE A 105 20.24 -2.28 -1.54
N GLU A 106 20.04 -3.02 -2.61
CA GLU A 106 20.81 -2.90 -3.85
C GLU A 106 20.33 -1.75 -4.76
N GLU A 107 19.01 -1.57 -4.88
CA GLU A 107 18.38 -0.62 -5.82
C GLU A 107 17.91 0.68 -5.15
N GLY A 108 17.78 0.70 -3.83
CA GLY A 108 17.18 1.77 -3.04
C GLY A 108 15.73 1.42 -2.67
N SER A 109 15.14 2.19 -1.76
CA SER A 109 13.85 1.89 -1.18
C SER A 109 12.90 3.08 -1.19
N GLU A 110 12.68 3.70 -2.35
CA GLU A 110 11.56 4.63 -2.51
C GLU A 110 10.25 3.87 -2.28
N ILE A 111 9.36 4.41 -1.42
CA ILE A 111 8.15 3.72 -0.99
C ILE A 111 6.90 4.53 -1.35
N ILE A 112 5.89 3.85 -1.87
CA ILE A 112 4.50 4.32 -1.89
C ILE A 112 3.75 3.58 -0.79
N SER A 113 3.10 4.33 0.09
CA SER A 113 2.30 3.78 1.16
C SER A 113 0.84 3.60 0.77
N VAL A 114 0.22 2.52 1.23
CA VAL A 114 -1.23 2.33 1.13
C VAL A 114 -1.81 2.24 2.53
N VAL A 115 -2.69 3.17 2.84
CA VAL A 115 -3.36 3.28 4.14
C VAL A 115 -4.88 3.28 3.97
N GLY A 116 -5.60 3.03 5.04
CA GLY A 116 -7.06 3.07 5.03
C GLY A 116 -7.62 2.53 6.33
N GLY A 117 -8.78 3.03 6.73
CA GLY A 117 -9.46 2.60 7.94
C GLY A 117 -9.89 1.14 7.94
N PRO A 118 -10.41 0.65 9.08
CA PRO A 118 -11.01 -0.66 9.17
C PRO A 118 -12.16 -0.79 8.16
N ALA A 119 -12.31 -1.98 7.56
CA ALA A 119 -13.34 -2.28 6.56
C ALA A 119 -13.37 -1.38 5.29
N SER A 120 -12.39 -0.50 5.10
CA SER A 120 -12.29 0.33 3.88
C SER A 120 -12.09 -0.46 2.58
N GLY A 121 -11.93 -1.78 2.64
CA GLY A 121 -11.66 -2.62 1.48
C GLY A 121 -10.20 -2.59 1.03
N LYS A 122 -9.28 -2.11 1.87
CA LYS A 122 -7.85 -1.98 1.58
C LYS A 122 -7.23 -3.27 1.02
N THR A 123 -7.44 -4.41 1.69
CA THR A 123 -6.90 -5.71 1.25
C THR A 123 -7.44 -6.10 -0.13
N ASN A 124 -8.76 -5.97 -0.33
CA ASN A 124 -9.39 -6.23 -1.63
C ASN A 124 -8.83 -5.33 -2.73
N TYR A 125 -8.67 -4.03 -2.42
CA TYR A 125 -8.07 -3.06 -3.34
C TYR A 125 -6.65 -3.46 -3.75
N ILE A 126 -5.79 -3.82 -2.79
CA ILE A 126 -4.41 -4.21 -3.08
C ILE A 126 -4.35 -5.49 -3.92
N VAL A 127 -5.16 -6.50 -3.58
CA VAL A 127 -5.19 -7.75 -4.36
C VAL A 127 -5.65 -7.48 -5.79
N ALA A 128 -6.71 -6.69 -5.96
CA ALA A 128 -7.21 -6.31 -7.28
C ALA A 128 -6.19 -5.46 -8.05
N LEU A 129 -5.55 -4.49 -7.40
CA LEU A 129 -4.49 -3.66 -7.99
C LEU A 129 -3.32 -4.52 -8.49
N MET A 130 -2.81 -5.44 -7.65
CA MET A 130 -1.68 -6.30 -8.02
C MET A 130 -2.06 -7.29 -9.13
N HIS A 131 -3.28 -7.82 -9.10
CA HIS A 131 -3.81 -8.67 -10.18
C HIS A 131 -3.82 -7.91 -11.51
N GLN A 132 -4.38 -6.71 -11.54
CA GLN A 132 -4.46 -5.87 -12.73
C GLN A 132 -3.07 -5.41 -13.22
N LEU A 133 -2.15 -5.09 -12.31
CA LEU A 133 -0.77 -4.77 -12.67
C LEU A 133 -0.04 -5.96 -13.31
N ARG A 134 -0.28 -7.19 -12.85
CA ARG A 134 0.28 -8.38 -13.49
C ARG A 134 -0.32 -8.61 -14.90
N LYS A 135 -1.60 -8.28 -15.06
CA LYS A 135 -2.30 -8.45 -16.34
C LYS A 135 -1.97 -7.34 -17.34
N TYR A 136 -1.99 -6.09 -16.92
CA TYR A 136 -1.91 -4.92 -17.80
C TYR A 136 -0.66 -4.05 -17.60
N GLY A 137 0.14 -4.26 -16.57
CA GLY A 137 1.33 -3.44 -16.27
C GLY A 137 2.32 -3.38 -17.44
N HIS A 138 2.40 -4.44 -18.26
CA HIS A 138 3.23 -4.46 -19.46
C HIS A 138 2.85 -3.35 -20.46
N LYS A 139 1.60 -2.89 -20.51
CA LYS A 139 1.14 -1.76 -21.35
C LYS A 139 1.79 -0.45 -20.92
N LEU A 140 2.06 -0.30 -19.63
CA LEU A 140 2.77 0.83 -19.02
C LEU A 140 4.27 0.57 -18.81
N ARG A 141 4.82 -0.51 -19.39
CA ARG A 141 6.21 -0.93 -19.19
C ARG A 141 6.56 -1.18 -17.72
N LEU A 142 5.58 -1.49 -16.88
CA LEU A 142 5.72 -1.81 -15.46
C LEU A 142 5.75 -3.32 -15.22
N GLN A 143 6.68 -3.74 -14.37
CA GLN A 143 6.74 -5.08 -13.80
C GLN A 143 6.50 -5.00 -12.31
N VAL A 144 5.65 -5.88 -11.78
CA VAL A 144 5.40 -6.02 -10.35
C VAL A 144 5.90 -7.36 -9.84
N THR A 145 6.59 -7.34 -8.70
CA THR A 145 7.13 -8.55 -8.06
C THR A 145 6.88 -8.50 -6.55
N PRO A 146 6.08 -9.45 -6.01
CA PRO A 146 5.93 -9.58 -4.56
C PRO A 146 7.24 -10.04 -3.93
N GLN A 147 7.61 -9.43 -2.79
CA GLN A 147 8.84 -9.75 -2.08
C GLN A 147 8.65 -10.92 -1.11
N GLN A 148 9.72 -11.70 -0.92
CA GLN A 148 9.72 -12.84 0.00
C GLN A 148 10.19 -12.42 1.39
N VAL A 149 9.41 -11.60 2.07
CA VAL A 149 9.65 -11.22 3.47
C VAL A 149 8.66 -11.95 4.35
N TYR A 150 9.16 -12.66 5.35
CA TYR A 150 8.35 -13.47 6.27
C TYR A 150 9.02 -13.58 7.63
N ARG A 151 8.23 -13.95 8.66
CA ARG A 151 8.77 -14.32 9.99
C ARG A 151 9.55 -15.62 9.89
N ASP A 152 10.61 -15.73 10.66
CA ASP A 152 11.37 -16.99 10.75
C ASP A 152 10.44 -18.17 11.10
N ASN A 153 10.60 -19.25 10.36
CA ASN A 153 9.78 -20.48 10.40
C ASN A 153 8.34 -20.34 9.88
N HIS A 154 7.94 -19.17 9.32
CA HIS A 154 6.62 -18.92 8.76
C HIS A 154 6.70 -18.43 7.29
N PRO A 155 7.32 -19.20 6.36
CA PRO A 155 7.46 -18.80 4.96
C PRO A 155 6.10 -18.67 4.24
N GLU A 156 5.04 -19.29 4.77
CA GLU A 156 3.67 -19.16 4.29
C GLU A 156 3.13 -17.72 4.43
N GLU A 157 3.69 -16.94 5.37
CA GLU A 157 3.32 -15.54 5.61
C GLU A 157 4.02 -14.55 4.67
N SER A 158 4.86 -15.02 3.73
CA SER A 158 5.51 -14.12 2.77
C SER A 158 4.47 -13.38 1.91
N THR A 159 4.78 -12.13 1.53
CA THR A 159 3.93 -11.35 0.58
C THR A 159 3.55 -12.19 -0.64
N GLN A 160 4.49 -12.98 -1.17
CA GLN A 160 4.25 -13.82 -2.35
C GLN A 160 3.18 -14.88 -2.07
N ASN A 161 3.23 -15.58 -0.95
CA ASN A 161 2.30 -16.66 -0.62
C ASN A 161 0.94 -16.11 -0.21
N LEU A 162 0.92 -15.09 0.64
CA LEU A 162 -0.32 -14.43 1.06
C LEU A 162 -1.06 -13.82 -0.13
N PHE A 163 -0.34 -13.10 -1.00
CA PHE A 163 -0.92 -12.56 -2.20
C PHE A 163 -1.48 -13.65 -3.11
N LYS A 164 -0.71 -14.72 -3.39
CA LYS A 164 -1.15 -15.83 -4.23
C LYS A 164 -2.43 -16.48 -3.72
N ASN A 165 -2.54 -16.68 -2.41
CA ASN A 165 -3.72 -17.29 -1.80
C ASN A 165 -4.94 -16.37 -1.95
N LYS A 166 -4.80 -15.08 -1.62
CA LYS A 166 -5.90 -14.11 -1.75
C LYS A 166 -6.26 -13.82 -3.23
N ASP A 167 -5.29 -13.78 -4.13
CA ASP A 167 -5.52 -13.65 -5.58
C ASP A 167 -6.32 -14.84 -6.12
N ASN A 168 -6.00 -16.07 -5.71
CA ASN A 168 -6.76 -17.24 -6.07
C ASN A 168 -8.18 -17.20 -5.51
N GLN A 169 -8.34 -16.91 -4.21
CA GLN A 169 -9.65 -16.80 -3.57
C GLN A 169 -10.56 -15.82 -4.33
N LEU A 170 -10.03 -14.64 -4.68
CA LEU A 170 -10.81 -13.61 -5.35
C LEU A 170 -11.06 -13.90 -6.84
N PHE A 171 -10.03 -14.28 -7.60
CA PHE A 171 -10.09 -14.35 -9.08
C PHE A 171 -10.27 -15.76 -9.66
N LYS A 172 -10.19 -16.82 -8.83
CA LYS A 172 -10.48 -18.19 -9.28
C LYS A 172 -11.69 -18.77 -8.58
N ASP A 173 -11.77 -18.56 -7.24
CA ASP A 173 -12.83 -19.14 -6.43
C ASP A 173 -14.04 -18.20 -6.35
N TYR A 174 -13.91 -16.95 -6.84
CA TYR A 174 -14.95 -15.92 -6.84
C TYR A 174 -15.54 -15.68 -5.44
N GLN A 175 -14.67 -15.68 -4.43
CA GLN A 175 -15.03 -15.45 -3.03
C GLN A 175 -14.40 -14.16 -2.53
N VAL A 176 -15.20 -13.34 -1.82
CA VAL A 176 -14.65 -12.17 -1.13
C VAL A 176 -13.61 -12.59 -0.11
N LEU A 177 -12.63 -11.73 0.11
CA LEU A 177 -11.61 -12.00 1.12
C LEU A 177 -12.22 -11.84 2.52
N ASN A 178 -11.96 -12.81 3.39
CA ASN A 178 -12.37 -12.73 4.79
C ASN A 178 -11.81 -11.46 5.45
N LYS A 179 -12.60 -10.91 6.39
CA LYS A 179 -12.11 -9.81 7.23
C LYS A 179 -10.80 -10.23 7.90
N THR A 180 -9.82 -9.36 7.88
CA THR A 180 -8.54 -9.62 8.57
C THR A 180 -8.83 -9.76 10.06
N ALA A 181 -8.52 -10.91 10.65
CA ALA A 181 -8.79 -11.18 12.05
C ALA A 181 -8.00 -10.20 12.95
N VAL A 182 -8.65 -9.75 14.02
CA VAL A 182 -8.05 -8.84 15.01
C VAL A 182 -7.01 -9.57 15.88
N GLU A 183 -6.89 -10.89 15.75
CA GLU A 183 -6.37 -11.79 16.76
C GLU A 183 -4.86 -11.84 16.93
N ASP A 184 -4.01 -11.15 16.20
CA ASP A 184 -2.58 -11.15 16.53
C ASP A 184 -1.91 -9.82 16.18
N THR A 185 -1.78 -8.97 17.20
CA THR A 185 -1.15 -7.65 17.07
C THR A 185 0.37 -7.70 17.13
N THR A 186 0.98 -8.85 17.43
CA THR A 186 2.35 -8.89 17.93
C THR A 186 3.44 -8.86 16.87
N GLN A 187 3.21 -9.27 15.61
CA GLN A 187 4.25 -9.18 14.57
C GLN A 187 3.63 -9.11 13.17
N ARG A 188 3.20 -7.93 12.77
CA ARG A 188 2.61 -7.73 11.44
C ARG A 188 3.68 -7.45 10.40
N ILE A 189 3.88 -8.40 9.49
CA ILE A 189 4.79 -8.22 8.37
C ILE A 189 4.10 -7.42 7.27
N PRO A 190 4.71 -6.34 6.78
CA PRO A 190 4.15 -5.58 5.67
C PRO A 190 4.15 -6.43 4.39
N TRP A 191 3.13 -6.26 3.57
CA TRP A 191 3.20 -6.73 2.20
C TRP A 191 4.04 -5.75 1.39
N ILE A 192 5.02 -6.28 0.68
CA ILE A 192 5.99 -5.48 -0.07
C ILE A 192 5.99 -5.94 -1.53
N PHE A 193 5.65 -5.04 -2.43
CA PHE A 193 5.71 -5.27 -3.87
C PHE A 193 6.72 -4.33 -4.50
N GLN A 194 7.66 -4.88 -5.25
CA GLN A 194 8.55 -4.09 -6.09
C GLN A 194 7.84 -3.77 -7.41
N LEU A 195 7.82 -2.49 -7.78
CA LEU A 195 7.44 -2.03 -9.09
C LEU A 195 8.70 -1.52 -9.81
N LYS A 196 8.95 -2.04 -11.00
CA LYS A 196 10.10 -1.68 -11.83
C LYS A 196 9.65 -1.27 -13.23
N HIS A 197 10.06 -0.10 -13.67
CA HIS A 197 9.86 0.30 -15.06
C HIS A 197 10.92 -0.35 -15.94
N LEU A 198 10.48 -1.04 -17.02
CA LEU A 198 11.36 -1.91 -17.80
C LEU A 198 12.39 -1.14 -18.62
N ASP A 199 12.11 0.09 -19.02
CA ASP A 199 13.00 0.89 -19.86
C ASP A 199 13.90 1.79 -19.00
N THR A 200 13.35 2.61 -18.12
CA THR A 200 14.12 3.52 -17.27
C THR A 200 14.85 2.83 -16.12
N LYS A 201 14.50 1.59 -15.81
CA LYS A 201 15.01 0.82 -14.66
C LYS A 201 14.68 1.46 -13.30
N LYS A 202 13.87 2.51 -13.27
CA LYS A 202 13.39 3.09 -12.01
C LYS A 202 12.59 2.05 -11.24
N THR A 203 12.88 1.96 -9.94
CA THR A 203 12.24 1.02 -9.03
C THR A 203 11.61 1.79 -7.88
N ILE A 204 10.41 1.38 -7.47
CA ILE A 204 9.73 1.86 -6.27
C ILE A 204 9.03 0.69 -5.60
N TYR A 205 8.80 0.79 -4.29
CA TYR A 205 8.15 -0.27 -3.52
C TYR A 205 6.79 0.18 -3.04
N LEU A 206 5.78 -0.64 -3.29
CA LEU A 206 4.48 -0.50 -2.68
C LEU A 206 4.49 -1.29 -1.36
N VAL A 207 4.29 -0.59 -0.26
CA VAL A 207 4.32 -1.16 1.09
C VAL A 207 3.01 -0.90 1.78
N PHE A 208 2.40 -1.91 2.35
CA PHE A 208 1.22 -1.75 3.18
C PHE A 208 1.16 -2.81 4.28
N TYR A 209 0.50 -2.44 5.37
CA TYR A 209 0.18 -3.35 6.45
C TYR A 209 -1.27 -3.80 6.33
N ASP A 210 -1.49 -5.11 6.29
CA ASP A 210 -2.84 -5.69 6.32
C ASP A 210 -3.32 -5.75 7.78
N THR A 211 -3.63 -4.57 8.33
CA THR A 211 -4.05 -4.43 9.72
C THR A 211 -5.55 -4.30 9.82
N ALA A 212 -6.16 -4.96 10.80
CA ALA A 212 -7.54 -4.73 11.19
C ALA A 212 -7.65 -3.37 11.91
N GLY A 213 -7.67 -2.29 11.13
CA GLY A 213 -7.78 -0.92 11.63
C GLY A 213 -6.46 -0.33 12.09
N GLU A 214 -5.86 0.46 11.22
CA GLU A 214 -4.92 1.49 11.65
C GLU A 214 -5.75 2.50 12.43
N ASN A 215 -5.72 2.42 13.77
CA ASN A 215 -6.36 3.40 14.63
C ASN A 215 -5.60 4.71 14.49
N PHE A 216 -6.07 5.60 13.62
CA PHE A 216 -5.62 6.99 13.60
C PHE A 216 -6.11 7.75 14.84
N ASN A 217 -6.86 7.12 15.74
CA ASN A 217 -7.47 7.71 16.93
C ASN A 217 -6.61 7.57 18.18
N ASP A 218 -5.59 6.70 18.19
CA ASP A 218 -4.65 6.57 19.30
C ASP A 218 -3.34 7.30 19.00
N GLU A 219 -2.92 8.23 19.89
CA GLU A 219 -1.71 9.05 19.71
C GLU A 219 -0.44 8.23 19.46
N SER A 220 -0.33 7.03 20.03
CA SER A 220 0.81 6.14 19.81
C SER A 220 0.80 5.49 18.44
N SER A 221 -0.37 5.12 17.94
CA SER A 221 -0.60 4.57 16.59
C SER A 221 -0.45 5.66 15.54
N VAL A 222 -0.95 6.88 15.81
CA VAL A 222 -0.75 8.07 14.97
C VAL A 222 0.74 8.37 14.79
N SER A 223 1.56 8.27 15.85
CA SER A 223 3.01 8.54 15.78
C SER A 223 3.75 7.59 14.83
N ASN A 224 3.41 6.30 14.79
CA ASN A 224 4.03 5.35 13.89
C ASN A 224 3.49 5.46 12.45
N ASN A 225 2.19 5.66 12.31
CA ASN A 225 1.54 5.87 11.01
C ASN A 225 2.00 7.17 10.35
N VAL A 226 2.25 8.21 11.13
CA VAL A 226 2.79 9.49 10.63
C VAL A 226 4.20 9.32 10.06
N LYS A 227 5.09 8.56 10.71
CA LYS A 227 6.42 8.27 10.14
C LYS A 227 6.31 7.55 8.79
N TYR A 228 5.42 6.56 8.70
CA TYR A 228 5.16 5.80 7.47
C TYR A 228 4.78 6.72 6.31
N LEU A 229 3.85 7.64 6.52
CA LEU A 229 3.43 8.60 5.51
C LEU A 229 4.48 9.67 5.24
N GLN A 230 5.17 10.14 6.28
CA GLN A 230 6.18 11.19 6.20
C GLN A 230 7.36 10.79 5.30
N TYR A 231 7.75 9.52 5.32
CA TYR A 231 8.90 9.04 4.55
C TYR A 231 8.53 8.43 3.20
N SER A 232 7.24 8.24 2.90
CA SER A 232 6.79 7.75 1.59
C SER A 232 6.93 8.81 0.51
N GLU A 233 7.19 8.40 -0.71
CA GLU A 233 7.23 9.30 -1.88
C GLU A 233 5.84 9.64 -2.40
N GLY A 234 4.86 8.77 -2.15
CA GLY A 234 3.45 8.97 -2.48
C GLY A 234 2.56 8.16 -1.55
N VAL A 235 1.30 8.54 -1.44
CA VAL A 235 0.34 7.92 -0.52
C VAL A 235 -0.97 7.60 -1.25
N ILE A 236 -1.45 6.38 -1.06
CA ILE A 236 -2.79 5.95 -1.46
C ILE A 236 -3.62 5.79 -0.18
N VAL A 237 -4.70 6.55 -0.06
CA VAL A 237 -5.62 6.50 1.08
C VAL A 237 -6.92 5.84 0.64
N VAL A 238 -7.19 4.63 1.13
CA VAL A 238 -8.41 3.87 0.77
C VAL A 238 -9.52 4.20 1.75
N LEU A 239 -10.63 4.70 1.22
CA LEU A 239 -11.81 5.15 1.93
C LEU A 239 -13.01 4.31 1.53
N ASP A 240 -13.85 3.93 2.49
CA ASP A 240 -15.11 3.26 2.18
C ASP A 240 -16.15 4.31 1.77
N THR A 241 -16.55 4.30 0.51
CA THR A 241 -17.58 5.22 0.00
C THR A 241 -18.89 5.05 0.75
N LEU A 242 -19.24 3.81 1.10
CA LEU A 242 -20.49 3.51 1.78
C LEU A 242 -20.50 3.92 3.26
N SER A 243 -19.35 4.28 3.83
CA SER A 243 -19.27 4.77 5.22
C SER A 243 -19.53 6.27 5.36
N LEU A 244 -19.69 7.00 4.26
CA LEU A 244 -20.06 8.41 4.29
C LEU A 244 -21.46 8.57 4.87
N ASN A 245 -21.63 9.43 5.87
CA ASN A 245 -22.89 9.60 6.59
C ASN A 245 -24.06 9.88 5.66
N LYS A 246 -23.86 10.77 4.69
CA LYS A 246 -24.91 11.13 3.73
C LYS A 246 -25.31 9.97 2.81
N ILE A 247 -24.35 9.18 2.39
CA ILE A 247 -24.62 7.96 1.61
C ILE A 247 -25.41 6.95 2.46
N GLN A 248 -25.08 6.80 3.73
CA GLN A 248 -25.85 5.95 4.67
C GLN A 248 -27.30 6.43 4.84
N GLU A 249 -27.54 7.74 4.94
CA GLU A 249 -28.88 8.31 4.96
C GLU A 249 -29.65 7.98 3.68
N ILE A 250 -29.01 8.13 2.51
CA ILE A 250 -29.61 7.82 1.21
C ILE A 250 -29.98 6.33 1.14
N ILE A 251 -29.05 5.43 1.50
CA ILE A 251 -29.27 3.98 1.52
C ILE A 251 -30.50 3.64 2.38
N LYS A 252 -30.58 4.18 3.59
CA LYS A 252 -31.72 3.95 4.50
C LYS A 252 -33.01 4.52 3.95
N SER A 253 -33.01 5.76 3.45
CA SER A 253 -34.22 6.45 2.97
C SER A 253 -34.77 5.86 1.68
N LYS A 254 -33.94 5.25 0.85
CA LYS A 254 -34.32 4.62 -0.43
C LYS A 254 -34.64 3.12 -0.29
N GLY A 255 -34.51 2.54 0.90
CA GLY A 255 -34.77 1.13 1.14
C GLY A 255 -33.73 0.21 0.43
N LEU A 256 -32.53 0.69 0.19
CA LEU A 256 -31.42 -0.09 -0.38
C LEU A 256 -30.81 -0.98 0.72
N SER A 257 -31.63 -1.83 1.34
CA SER A 257 -31.29 -2.64 2.53
C SER A 257 -30.10 -3.56 2.29
N ASP A 258 -29.97 -4.09 1.08
CA ASP A 258 -28.85 -4.97 0.69
C ASP A 258 -27.48 -4.29 0.79
N LEU A 259 -27.46 -2.94 0.83
CA LEU A 259 -26.24 -2.15 1.00
C LEU A 259 -25.95 -1.85 2.48
N SER A 260 -26.92 -1.94 3.38
CA SER A 260 -26.74 -1.60 4.80
C SER A 260 -25.86 -2.59 5.55
N ASP A 261 -25.86 -3.86 5.15
CA ASP A 261 -25.07 -4.92 5.80
C ASP A 261 -23.59 -4.91 5.38
N ILE A 262 -23.27 -4.22 4.28
CA ILE A 262 -21.90 -4.11 3.75
C ILE A 262 -21.13 -3.00 4.46
N SER A 263 -21.81 -2.03 5.05
CA SER A 263 -21.23 -0.89 5.76
C SER A 263 -21.37 -1.06 7.26
N THR A 264 -20.30 -1.42 7.93
CA THR A 264 -20.23 -1.21 9.39
C THR A 264 -19.98 0.29 9.63
N PRO A 265 -20.81 0.97 10.46
CA PRO A 265 -20.54 2.33 10.88
C PRO A 265 -19.25 2.30 11.73
N ILE A 266 -18.14 2.53 11.12
CA ILE A 266 -16.85 2.72 11.78
C ILE A 266 -16.57 4.20 11.66
N GLU A 267 -16.31 4.84 12.80
CA GLU A 267 -15.94 6.22 12.99
C GLU A 267 -15.73 7.03 11.69
N ASP A 268 -16.40 8.14 11.60
CA ASP A 268 -16.43 9.07 10.49
C ASP A 268 -15.04 9.20 9.81
N THR A 269 -14.95 8.64 8.61
CA THR A 269 -13.74 8.67 7.78
C THR A 269 -13.27 10.11 7.54
N GLY A 270 -14.21 11.08 7.47
CA GLY A 270 -13.93 12.50 7.35
C GLY A 270 -13.21 13.04 8.57
N THR A 271 -13.65 12.71 9.78
CA THR A 271 -13.01 13.12 11.04
C THR A 271 -11.60 12.54 11.15
N THR A 272 -11.41 11.28 10.82
CA THR A 272 -10.09 10.63 10.83
C THR A 272 -9.11 11.33 9.89
N LEU A 273 -9.55 11.68 8.68
CA LEU A 273 -8.74 12.38 7.69
C LEU A 273 -8.47 13.83 8.09
N ASN A 274 -9.46 14.54 8.64
CA ASN A 274 -9.30 15.91 9.13
C ASN A 274 -8.31 15.96 10.30
N ASN A 275 -8.35 15.01 11.22
CA ASN A 275 -7.38 14.88 12.30
C ASN A 275 -5.96 14.61 11.77
N PHE A 276 -5.84 13.79 10.73
CA PHE A 276 -4.58 13.52 10.06
C PHE A 276 -4.03 14.79 9.36
N ILE A 277 -4.88 15.50 8.63
CA ILE A 277 -4.53 16.75 7.93
C ILE A 277 -4.10 17.83 8.92
N SER A 278 -4.81 18.01 10.03
CA SER A 278 -4.59 19.08 11.00
C SER A 278 -3.27 18.95 11.75
N ASN A 279 -2.82 17.73 12.01
CA ASN A 279 -1.71 17.51 12.92
C ASN A 279 -0.31 17.53 12.28
N LYS A 280 -0.14 17.24 10.97
CA LYS A 280 1.22 17.13 10.36
C LYS A 280 1.31 17.43 8.86
N ALA A 281 0.32 18.06 8.27
CA ALA A 281 0.27 18.26 6.82
C ALA A 281 1.44 19.06 6.22
N LYS A 282 2.12 19.91 7.01
CA LYS A 282 3.19 20.80 6.48
C LYS A 282 4.36 20.06 5.82
N GLU A 283 4.68 18.84 6.23
CA GLU A 283 5.79 18.06 5.68
C GLU A 283 5.38 17.19 4.48
N LEU A 284 4.08 17.02 4.28
CA LEU A 284 3.51 16.14 3.25
C LEU A 284 3.06 16.86 1.98
N HIS A 285 3.06 18.20 1.96
CA HIS A 285 2.52 19.04 0.86
C HIS A 285 3.08 18.77 -0.54
N LYS A 286 4.31 18.29 -0.62
CA LYS A 286 4.99 18.09 -1.91
C LYS A 286 4.76 16.70 -2.49
N LYS A 287 4.12 15.80 -1.74
CA LYS A 287 3.95 14.39 -2.14
C LYS A 287 2.59 14.17 -2.79
N PRO A 288 2.50 13.32 -3.80
CA PRO A 288 1.21 12.97 -4.38
C PRO A 288 0.37 12.12 -3.42
N PHE A 289 -0.88 12.55 -3.21
CA PHE A 289 -1.91 11.88 -2.42
C PHE A 289 -3.07 11.44 -3.30
N ALA A 290 -3.34 10.14 -3.36
CA ALA A 290 -4.50 9.59 -4.03
C ALA A 290 -5.55 9.18 -2.99
N PHE A 291 -6.67 9.89 -2.92
CA PHE A 291 -7.83 9.55 -2.09
C PHE A 291 -8.73 8.62 -2.90
N VAL A 292 -8.81 7.36 -2.47
CA VAL A 292 -9.43 6.26 -3.22
C VAL A 292 -10.72 5.84 -2.54
N PHE A 293 -11.85 6.19 -3.15
CA PHE A 293 -13.18 5.77 -2.74
C PHE A 293 -13.44 4.36 -3.28
N SER A 294 -13.41 3.39 -2.39
CA SER A 294 -13.66 1.97 -2.70
C SER A 294 -15.16 1.67 -2.81
N LYS A 295 -15.52 0.48 -3.29
CA LYS A 295 -16.91 0.05 -3.48
C LYS A 295 -17.72 1.00 -4.39
N PHE A 296 -17.02 1.66 -5.30
CA PHE A 296 -17.58 2.74 -6.12
C PHE A 296 -18.56 2.24 -7.19
N ASP A 297 -18.51 0.96 -7.56
CA ASP A 297 -19.52 0.27 -8.37
C ASP A 297 -20.92 0.41 -7.78
N THR A 298 -21.06 0.35 -6.47
CA THR A 298 -22.33 0.57 -5.77
C THR A 298 -22.89 1.96 -6.03
N VAL A 299 -22.04 2.98 -5.98
CA VAL A 299 -22.42 4.37 -6.31
C VAL A 299 -22.83 4.49 -7.77
N LEU A 300 -22.03 3.94 -8.69
CA LEU A 300 -22.32 4.04 -10.11
C LEU A 300 -23.61 3.31 -10.51
N ASN A 301 -23.86 2.14 -9.92
CA ASN A 301 -25.09 1.38 -10.17
C ASN A 301 -26.34 2.04 -9.57
N ASN A 302 -26.20 2.87 -8.55
CA ASN A 302 -27.30 3.59 -7.89
C ASN A 302 -27.14 5.13 -8.05
N ALA A 303 -26.45 5.59 -9.06
CA ALA A 303 -26.01 6.99 -9.22
C ALA A 303 -27.17 7.98 -9.14
N ARG A 304 -28.32 7.67 -9.77
CA ARG A 304 -29.51 8.52 -9.76
C ARG A 304 -30.04 8.74 -8.34
N ASP A 305 -30.11 7.69 -7.53
CA ASP A 305 -30.61 7.77 -6.15
C ASP A 305 -29.58 8.44 -5.22
N MET A 306 -28.29 8.33 -5.56
CA MET A 306 -27.20 8.96 -4.82
C MET A 306 -26.88 10.38 -5.29
N GLY A 307 -27.65 10.94 -6.24
CA GLY A 307 -27.45 12.29 -6.76
C GLY A 307 -26.10 12.48 -7.47
N PHE A 308 -25.58 11.42 -8.09
CA PHE A 308 -24.24 11.41 -8.67
C PHE A 308 -24.26 11.45 -10.21
N SER A 309 -23.47 12.33 -10.84
CA SER A 309 -23.27 12.30 -12.30
C SER A 309 -22.31 11.19 -12.69
N THR A 310 -22.70 10.40 -13.67
CA THR A 310 -21.89 9.28 -14.17
C THR A 310 -21.12 9.58 -15.43
N ASP A 311 -21.26 10.79 -16.01
CA ASP A 311 -20.72 11.12 -17.34
C ASP A 311 -19.20 10.90 -17.46
N ALA A 312 -18.46 11.16 -16.37
CA ALA A 312 -17.02 10.94 -16.34
C ALA A 312 -16.63 9.45 -16.27
N PHE A 313 -17.54 8.56 -15.90
CA PHE A 313 -17.26 7.14 -15.60
C PHE A 313 -17.76 6.19 -16.69
N PHE A 314 -18.59 6.65 -17.61
CA PHE A 314 -19.15 5.82 -18.66
C PHE A 314 -18.64 6.21 -20.05
N ASP A 315 -18.58 5.21 -20.93
CA ASP A 315 -18.40 5.38 -22.37
C ASP A 315 -19.63 4.73 -23.04
N GLY A 316 -20.59 5.59 -23.39
CA GLY A 316 -21.91 5.14 -23.85
C GLY A 316 -22.70 4.46 -22.74
N SER A 317 -22.92 3.14 -22.84
CA SER A 317 -23.69 2.34 -21.88
C SER A 317 -22.85 1.47 -20.95
N SER A 318 -21.53 1.51 -21.06
CA SER A 318 -20.62 0.68 -20.26
C SER A 318 -19.68 1.52 -19.42
N PHE A 319 -19.13 0.94 -18.35
CA PHE A 319 -18.07 1.56 -17.59
C PHE A 319 -16.83 1.80 -18.47
N ALA A 320 -16.34 3.03 -18.49
CA ALA A 320 -15.16 3.40 -19.25
C ALA A 320 -13.90 2.80 -18.64
N ASP A 321 -13.22 1.95 -19.37
CA ASP A 321 -11.92 1.42 -18.98
C ASP A 321 -10.88 2.55 -18.88
N SER A 322 -9.85 2.31 -18.08
CA SER A 322 -8.69 3.18 -18.06
C SER A 322 -7.98 3.19 -19.39
N SER A 323 -7.67 4.37 -19.93
CA SER A 323 -7.14 4.58 -21.29
C SER A 323 -5.91 3.71 -21.61
N TYR A 324 -5.04 3.50 -20.63
CA TYR A 324 -3.81 2.72 -20.80
C TYR A 324 -4.05 1.22 -21.01
N ILE A 325 -5.19 0.68 -20.63
CA ILE A 325 -5.54 -0.74 -20.90
C ILE A 325 -5.57 -0.99 -22.41
N ASN A 326 -6.11 -0.05 -23.17
CA ASN A 326 -6.23 -0.14 -24.62
C ASN A 326 -5.05 0.52 -25.35
N SER A 327 -4.66 1.72 -24.95
CA SER A 327 -3.66 2.54 -25.68
C SER A 327 -2.25 2.48 -25.12
N GLY A 328 -2.05 1.98 -23.91
CA GLY A 328 -0.78 2.07 -23.18
C GLY A 328 -0.47 3.50 -22.69
N LYS A 329 -1.41 4.44 -22.80
CA LYS A 329 -1.21 5.85 -22.46
C LYS A 329 -2.20 6.29 -21.38
N PHE A 330 -1.73 7.04 -20.42
CA PHE A 330 -2.50 7.56 -19.29
C PHE A 330 -3.20 8.88 -19.69
N ASP A 331 -4.51 8.92 -19.57
CA ASP A 331 -5.32 10.10 -19.88
C ASP A 331 -5.42 11.00 -18.64
N VAL A 332 -4.62 12.06 -18.62
CA VAL A 332 -4.53 13.00 -17.50
C VAL A 332 -5.83 13.79 -17.35
N GLN A 333 -6.41 14.27 -18.45
CA GLN A 333 -7.66 15.04 -18.42
C GLN A 333 -8.81 14.19 -17.87
N LYS A 334 -8.89 12.92 -18.25
CA LYS A 334 -9.93 12.01 -17.75
C LYS A 334 -9.84 11.79 -16.24
N ILE A 335 -8.63 11.74 -15.70
CA ILE A 335 -8.42 11.66 -14.23
C ILE A 335 -8.85 12.97 -13.56
N ASP A 336 -8.58 14.13 -14.17
CA ASP A 336 -9.03 15.40 -13.64
C ASP A 336 -10.57 15.48 -13.62
N GLU A 337 -11.25 15.10 -14.71
CA GLU A 337 -12.72 15.04 -14.78
C GLU A 337 -13.33 14.14 -13.70
N ILE A 338 -12.78 12.93 -13.50
CA ILE A 338 -13.23 11.99 -12.46
C ILE A 338 -13.03 12.59 -11.07
N SER A 339 -11.86 13.13 -10.80
CA SER A 339 -11.53 13.75 -9.52
C SER A 339 -12.46 14.92 -9.20
N ASP A 340 -12.72 15.79 -10.17
CA ASP A 340 -13.60 16.94 -10.01
C ASP A 340 -15.06 16.51 -9.81
N THR A 341 -15.50 15.45 -10.47
CA THR A 341 -16.85 14.89 -10.27
C THR A 341 -17.04 14.35 -8.85
N ILE A 342 -16.07 13.61 -8.32
CA ILE A 342 -16.12 13.09 -6.94
C ILE A 342 -16.06 14.25 -5.94
N LYS A 343 -15.18 15.21 -6.16
CA LYS A 343 -15.06 16.42 -5.36
C LYS A 343 -16.39 17.18 -5.29
N GLY A 344 -17.04 17.38 -6.43
CA GLY A 344 -18.36 18.03 -6.49
C GLY A 344 -19.39 17.29 -5.64
N ALA A 345 -19.42 15.95 -5.72
CA ALA A 345 -20.34 15.15 -4.92
C ALA A 345 -20.05 15.29 -3.41
N LEU A 346 -18.79 15.26 -3.00
CA LEU A 346 -18.38 15.45 -1.59
C LEU A 346 -18.75 16.85 -1.06
N CYS A 347 -18.69 17.88 -1.89
CA CYS A 347 -19.04 19.23 -1.47
C CYS A 347 -20.55 19.51 -1.47
N GLU A 348 -21.33 18.81 -2.28
CA GLU A 348 -22.74 19.10 -2.51
C GLU A 348 -23.67 17.99 -1.98
N TYR A 349 -23.66 16.83 -2.63
CA TYR A 349 -24.67 15.79 -2.43
C TYR A 349 -24.36 14.85 -1.26
N TRP A 350 -23.08 14.61 -0.98
CA TRP A 350 -22.59 13.69 0.05
C TRP A 350 -22.07 14.42 1.29
N ASN A 351 -22.29 15.72 1.36
CA ASN A 351 -21.78 16.58 2.42
C ASN A 351 -22.74 16.59 3.61
N ASP A 352 -22.24 16.27 4.80
CA ASP A 352 -22.91 16.48 6.08
C ASP A 352 -22.23 17.58 6.92
N GLY A 353 -21.23 18.28 6.33
CA GLY A 353 -20.39 19.29 6.95
C GLY A 353 -18.91 18.91 7.00
N ASN A 354 -18.61 17.63 7.14
CA ASN A 354 -17.22 17.13 7.28
C ASN A 354 -16.53 16.93 5.93
N GLU A 355 -17.26 16.50 4.90
CA GLU A 355 -16.69 16.20 3.58
C GLU A 355 -16.22 17.46 2.86
N ALA A 356 -16.95 18.55 2.94
CA ALA A 356 -16.53 19.83 2.36
C ALA A 356 -15.30 20.39 3.07
N ASP A 357 -15.23 20.25 4.40
CA ASP A 357 -14.05 20.64 5.18
C ASP A 357 -12.85 19.77 4.82
N PHE A 358 -13.05 18.46 4.62
CA PHE A 358 -12.01 17.55 4.14
C PHE A 358 -11.48 17.95 2.76
N VAL A 359 -12.37 18.24 1.80
CA VAL A 359 -11.98 18.68 0.45
C VAL A 359 -11.18 19.98 0.54
N SER A 360 -11.68 20.96 1.28
CA SER A 360 -11.00 22.25 1.49
C SER A 360 -9.63 22.08 2.14
N GLY A 361 -9.53 21.20 3.13
CA GLY A 361 -8.28 20.85 3.77
C GLY A 361 -7.30 20.15 2.82
N ALA A 362 -7.78 19.24 1.98
CA ALA A 362 -6.95 18.57 0.97
C ALA A 362 -6.42 19.58 -0.06
N GLU A 363 -7.26 20.48 -0.56
CA GLU A 363 -6.86 21.56 -1.48
C GLU A 363 -5.82 22.50 -0.87
N ALA A 364 -6.05 22.94 0.36
CA ALA A 364 -5.14 23.84 1.07
C ALA A 364 -3.77 23.21 1.35
N ASN A 365 -3.75 21.90 1.60
CA ASN A 365 -2.52 21.19 1.99
C ASN A 365 -1.74 20.63 0.80
N TRP A 366 -2.38 20.12 -0.23
CA TRP A 366 -1.70 19.44 -1.36
C TRP A 366 -1.86 20.12 -2.71
N GLY A 367 -2.79 21.09 -2.87
CA GLY A 367 -3.02 21.75 -4.17
C GLY A 367 -3.13 20.71 -5.30
N ASP A 368 -2.35 20.87 -6.35
CA ASP A 368 -2.31 19.92 -7.49
C ASP A 368 -1.68 18.55 -7.19
N ASN A 369 -1.21 18.33 -5.96
CA ASN A 369 -0.61 17.05 -5.54
C ASN A 369 -1.62 16.12 -4.89
N HIS A 370 -2.91 16.32 -5.04
CA HIS A 370 -3.92 15.34 -4.65
C HIS A 370 -4.94 15.09 -5.75
N LYS A 371 -5.58 13.94 -5.72
CA LYS A 371 -6.70 13.56 -6.59
C LYS A 371 -7.63 12.59 -5.87
N PHE A 372 -8.90 12.65 -6.26
CA PHE A 372 -9.97 11.74 -5.82
C PHE A 372 -10.23 10.69 -6.89
N PHE A 373 -10.33 9.43 -6.48
CA PHE A 373 -10.54 8.29 -7.35
C PHE A 373 -11.71 7.45 -6.88
N GLY A 374 -12.58 7.03 -7.78
CA GLY A 374 -13.61 6.04 -7.52
C GLY A 374 -13.19 4.68 -8.11
N VAL A 375 -13.07 3.67 -7.26
CA VAL A 375 -12.61 2.34 -7.68
C VAL A 375 -13.51 1.22 -7.18
N SER A 376 -13.57 0.13 -7.92
CA SER A 376 -14.15 -1.12 -7.42
C SER A 376 -13.16 -2.25 -7.54
N SER A 377 -13.00 -3.03 -6.47
CA SER A 377 -12.17 -4.24 -6.46
C SER A 377 -12.84 -5.41 -7.14
N PHE A 378 -14.16 -5.43 -7.19
CA PHE A 378 -14.96 -6.55 -7.70
C PHE A 378 -15.72 -6.20 -8.98
N GLY A 379 -16.22 -4.96 -9.10
CA GLY A 379 -17.11 -4.51 -10.18
C GLY A 379 -18.56 -4.99 -10.02
N CYS A 380 -18.85 -5.70 -8.96
CA CYS A 380 -20.19 -6.18 -8.59
C CYS A 380 -20.32 -6.30 -7.07
N MET A 381 -21.55 -6.46 -6.60
CA MET A 381 -21.83 -6.74 -5.18
C MET A 381 -21.70 -8.24 -4.92
N PRO A 382 -21.11 -8.64 -3.78
CA PRO A 382 -21.13 -10.03 -3.36
C PRO A 382 -22.53 -10.45 -2.89
N SER A 383 -22.83 -11.76 -2.98
CA SER A 383 -23.98 -12.36 -2.30
C SER A 383 -23.82 -12.37 -0.78
N ASP A 384 -24.87 -12.69 -0.03
CA ASP A 384 -24.83 -12.86 1.43
C ASP A 384 -23.82 -13.92 1.88
N ALA A 385 -23.56 -14.90 1.03
CA ALA A 385 -22.52 -15.94 1.24
C ALA A 385 -21.10 -15.49 0.89
N GLY A 386 -20.94 -14.23 0.43
CA GLY A 386 -19.65 -13.70 -0.02
C GLY A 386 -19.22 -14.21 -1.40
N GLU A 387 -20.13 -14.78 -2.18
CA GLU A 387 -19.86 -15.24 -3.54
C GLU A 387 -19.98 -14.10 -4.55
N LEU A 388 -19.13 -14.11 -5.57
CA LEU A 388 -19.12 -13.14 -6.65
C LEU A 388 -19.45 -13.86 -7.96
N GLU A 389 -20.36 -13.31 -8.76
CA GLU A 389 -20.69 -13.87 -10.07
C GLU A 389 -19.52 -13.73 -11.04
N GLU A 390 -18.87 -12.59 -11.03
CA GLU A 390 -17.71 -12.28 -11.85
C GLU A 390 -16.88 -11.19 -11.13
N VAL A 391 -15.56 -11.24 -11.27
CA VAL A 391 -14.68 -10.21 -10.73
C VAL A 391 -14.09 -9.36 -11.85
N LYS A 392 -14.57 -8.13 -11.97
CA LYS A 392 -14.12 -7.11 -12.94
C LYS A 392 -13.67 -5.85 -12.21
N PRO A 393 -12.42 -5.79 -11.71
CA PRO A 393 -11.94 -4.58 -11.05
C PRO A 393 -12.07 -3.36 -11.95
N TYR A 394 -12.56 -2.27 -11.37
CA TYR A 394 -12.78 -1.03 -12.09
C TYR A 394 -11.81 0.06 -11.60
N ARG A 395 -10.99 0.58 -12.49
CA ARG A 395 -10.05 1.70 -12.31
C ARG A 395 -9.07 1.59 -11.14
N VAL A 396 -8.84 0.39 -10.60
CA VAL A 396 -7.99 0.17 -9.41
C VAL A 396 -6.52 0.54 -9.62
N MET A 397 -6.04 0.59 -10.87
CA MET A 397 -4.67 1.00 -11.19
C MET A 397 -4.49 2.52 -11.27
N ASP A 398 -5.56 3.29 -11.52
CA ASP A 398 -5.49 4.73 -11.76
C ASP A 398 -4.77 5.51 -10.65
N PRO A 399 -5.06 5.27 -9.36
CA PRO A 399 -4.39 5.97 -8.27
C PRO A 399 -2.87 5.80 -8.29
N LEU A 400 -2.41 4.57 -8.49
CA LEU A 400 -0.99 4.25 -8.55
C LEU A 400 -0.33 4.84 -9.80
N VAL A 401 -0.95 4.70 -10.98
CA VAL A 401 -0.41 5.22 -12.25
C VAL A 401 -0.29 6.74 -12.18
N TRP A 402 -1.28 7.43 -11.58
CA TRP A 402 -1.22 8.87 -11.35
C TRP A 402 -0.07 9.27 -10.41
N ILE A 403 0.14 8.54 -9.30
CA ILE A 403 1.28 8.78 -8.41
C ILE A 403 2.60 8.61 -9.16
N LEU A 404 2.76 7.53 -9.93
CA LEU A 404 3.98 7.29 -10.72
C LEU A 404 4.20 8.40 -11.77
N TYR A 405 3.14 8.90 -12.40
CA TYR A 405 3.20 10.05 -13.29
C TYR A 405 3.68 11.32 -12.56
N LYS A 406 3.12 11.62 -11.39
CA LYS A 406 3.50 12.78 -10.56
C LYS A 406 4.94 12.71 -10.04
N LEU A 407 5.40 11.52 -9.65
CA LEU A 407 6.77 11.31 -9.18
C LEU A 407 7.81 11.45 -10.31
N GLY A 408 7.41 11.20 -11.56
CA GLY A 408 8.32 11.18 -12.69
C GLY A 408 9.31 10.00 -12.66
N GLY A 409 10.16 9.91 -13.68
CA GLY A 409 11.18 8.85 -13.79
C GLY A 409 10.65 7.47 -14.18
N PHE A 410 9.33 7.28 -14.25
CA PHE A 410 8.67 6.06 -14.74
C PHE A 410 8.27 6.14 -16.21
N ASP A 411 8.55 7.25 -16.89
CA ASP A 411 8.22 7.47 -18.31
C ASP A 411 6.78 7.03 -18.67
N ILE A 412 5.82 7.39 -17.81
CA ILE A 412 4.41 7.10 -18.05
C ILE A 412 3.96 7.94 -19.24
N GLN A 413 3.69 7.28 -20.36
CA GLN A 413 3.20 7.94 -21.57
C GLN A 413 1.79 8.49 -21.34
N THR A 414 1.54 9.72 -21.73
CA THR A 414 0.30 10.42 -21.47
C THR A 414 -0.44 10.84 -22.74
N ILE A 415 -1.73 11.08 -22.60
CA ILE A 415 -2.58 11.79 -23.58
C ILE A 415 -3.38 12.86 -22.83
N ASN A 416 -3.86 13.86 -23.58
CA ASN A 416 -4.71 14.94 -23.06
C ASN A 416 -4.09 15.67 -21.84
N GLU A 417 -2.77 15.90 -21.85
CA GLU A 417 -2.17 16.73 -20.82
C GLU A 417 -2.69 18.17 -20.90
N PRO A 418 -3.09 18.76 -19.75
CA PRO A 418 -3.41 20.17 -19.72
C PRO A 418 -2.18 20.99 -20.16
N LYS A 419 -2.38 21.93 -21.07
CA LYS A 419 -1.31 22.86 -21.49
C LYS A 419 -0.79 23.58 -20.25
N LYS A 420 0.49 23.42 -19.93
CA LYS A 420 1.14 24.22 -18.88
C LYS A 420 0.94 25.69 -19.22
N LYS A 421 0.20 26.41 -18.36
CA LYS A 421 0.05 27.86 -18.44
C LYS A 421 1.33 28.57 -18.07
#